data_ce124674353c8689e2a9eabb7020d296
#
_entry.id   ce124674353c8689e2a9eabb7020d296
#
_cell.length_a   1.000
_cell.length_b   1.000
_cell.length_c   1.000
_cell.angle_alpha   90.00
_cell.angle_beta   90.00
_cell.angle_gamma   90.00
#
_symmetry.space_group_name_H-M   'P 1'
#
loop_
_entity.id
_entity.type
_entity.pdbx_description
1 polymer ?
#
loop_
_entity_poly.entity_id
_entity_poly.type
_entity_poly.pdbx_seq_one_letter_code
_entity_poly.pdbx_strand_id
1 'polypeptide(L)' 'NQTETPAPAPPCDPNYSGCVPIARDVDCAGGRGDGPAYVKGPVKVIGKDIYRLDGNRNGIGCE' A
#
# COMPACT_ATOMS: atom_id res chain seq x y z
N ASN A 1 4.07 -21.14 -22.67
CA ASN A 1 4.27 -20.74 -22.31
C ASN A 1 4.13 -20.12 -21.88
N GLN A 2 4.04 -20.12 -21.88
CA GLN A 2 4.11 -19.58 -21.39
C GLN A 2 3.99 -18.87 -20.89
N THR A 3 3.69 -19.00 -21.23
CA THR A 3 3.79 -18.44 -20.73
C THR A 3 3.63 -17.74 -20.09
N GLU A 4 3.58 -17.95 -20.16
CA GLU A 4 3.52 -17.50 -19.35
C GLU A 4 3.69 -16.48 -18.81
N THR A 5 3.10 -16.33 -18.99
CA THR A 5 3.29 -15.16 -18.45
C THR A 5 3.09 -15.15 -17.11
N PRO A 6 3.94 -14.87 -16.45
CA PRO A 6 3.77 -14.74 -15.11
C PRO A 6 2.72 -13.75 -14.88
N ALA A 7 1.83 -14.08 -14.14
CA ALA A 7 1.05 -13.13 -13.61
C ALA A 7 1.97 -12.16 -13.03
N PRO A 8 1.91 -11.01 -13.45
CA PRO A 8 2.64 -10.03 -12.82
C PRO A 8 2.31 -10.02 -11.40
N ALA A 9 3.21 -9.67 -10.64
CA ALA A 9 2.98 -9.43 -9.29
C ALA A 9 1.70 -8.66 -9.20
N PRO A 10 0.94 -8.90 -8.19
CA PRO A 10 -0.30 -8.18 -8.02
C PRO A 10 0.00 -6.73 -8.17
N PRO A 11 -0.80 -6.02 -8.87
CA PRO A 11 -0.59 -4.61 -8.99
C PRO A 11 -0.63 -3.97 -7.64
N CYS A 12 -0.01 -2.85 -7.52
CA CYS A 12 -0.08 -2.06 -6.32
C CYS A 12 -1.49 -1.51 -6.16
N ASP A 13 -1.86 -1.18 -4.96
CA ASP A 13 -3.19 -0.64 -4.71
C ASP A 13 -3.34 0.72 -5.42
N PRO A 14 -4.39 0.90 -6.21
CA PRO A 14 -4.52 2.13 -6.97
C PRO A 14 -4.90 3.36 -6.15
N ASN A 15 -5.23 3.19 -4.90
CA ASN A 15 -5.56 4.34 -4.04
C ASN A 15 -4.33 5.11 -3.59
N TYR A 16 -3.13 4.60 -3.87
CA TYR A 16 -1.91 5.23 -3.41
C TYR A 16 -0.91 5.36 -4.55
N SER A 17 -0.12 6.41 -4.53
CA SER A 17 1.06 6.46 -5.37
C SER A 17 2.13 5.62 -4.68
N GLY A 18 3.08 5.16 -5.37
CA GLY A 18 4.01 4.22 -4.80
C GLY A 18 3.34 2.85 -4.73
N CYS A 19 4.10 1.84 -4.46
CA CYS A 19 3.59 0.50 -4.51
C CYS A 19 3.14 0.03 -3.14
N VAL A 20 1.86 0.26 -2.84
CA VAL A 20 1.26 -0.24 -1.63
C VAL A 20 0.67 -1.60 -1.96
N PRO A 21 1.07 -2.66 -1.27
CA PRO A 21 0.58 -4.00 -1.61
C PRO A 21 -0.92 -4.11 -1.36
N ILE A 22 -1.55 -4.99 -2.12
CA ILE A 22 -2.97 -5.26 -1.94
C ILE A 22 -3.07 -6.43 -0.96
N ALA A 23 -3.65 -6.18 0.19
CA ALA A 23 -3.78 -7.18 1.23
C ALA A 23 -5.03 -6.89 2.05
N ARG A 24 -5.32 -7.76 2.99
CA ARG A 24 -6.45 -7.55 3.87
C ARG A 24 -6.27 -6.27 4.69
N ASP A 25 -5.04 -5.96 5.04
CA ASP A 25 -4.70 -4.73 5.70
C ASP A 25 -3.22 -4.44 5.45
N VAL A 26 -2.86 -3.18 5.40
CA VAL A 26 -1.48 -2.77 5.20
C VAL A 26 -1.16 -1.71 6.24
N ASP A 27 -0.03 -1.84 6.88
CA ASP A 27 0.42 -0.88 7.88
C ASP A 27 1.73 -0.25 7.46
N CYS A 28 2.07 0.85 8.08
CA CYS A 28 3.34 1.52 7.80
C CYS A 28 4.48 0.72 8.39
N ALA A 29 5.50 0.45 7.58
CA ALA A 29 6.67 -0.26 8.06
C ALA A 29 7.33 0.55 9.16
N GLY A 30 7.71 -0.12 10.23
CA GLY A 30 8.30 0.57 11.36
C GLY A 30 7.31 1.17 12.33
N GLY A 31 6.02 1.11 12.02
CA GLY A 31 4.98 1.59 12.91
C GLY A 31 4.51 0.52 13.86
N ARG A 32 3.32 0.70 14.40
CA ARG A 32 2.78 -0.20 15.41
C ARG A 32 1.76 -1.18 14.88
N GLY A 33 1.49 -1.16 13.59
CA GLY A 33 0.48 -2.04 13.04
C GLY A 33 0.96 -3.47 12.95
N ASP A 34 0.01 -4.37 12.87
CA ASP A 34 0.28 -5.81 12.84
C ASP A 34 0.34 -6.39 11.43
N GLY A 35 0.08 -5.59 10.44
CA GLY A 35 0.02 -6.11 9.09
C GLY A 35 -1.31 -6.77 8.81
N PRO A 36 -1.37 -7.73 7.90
CA PRO A 36 -0.31 -8.65 7.48
C PRO A 36 0.74 -8.08 6.54
N ALA A 37 0.45 -6.99 5.86
CA ALA A 37 1.42 -6.42 4.94
C ALA A 37 1.89 -5.07 5.46
N TYR A 38 3.01 -4.62 4.95
CA TYR A 38 3.60 -3.36 5.38
C TYR A 38 4.09 -2.59 4.16
N VAL A 39 4.09 -1.28 4.26
CA VAL A 39 4.62 -0.44 3.20
C VAL A 39 5.52 0.62 3.81
N LYS A 40 6.61 0.90 3.14
CA LYS A 40 7.53 1.94 3.56
C LYS A 40 7.09 3.24 2.92
N GLY A 41 6.85 4.24 3.72
CA GLY A 41 6.43 5.54 3.23
C GLY A 41 7.59 6.43 2.87
N PRO A 42 7.26 7.66 2.51
CA PRO A 42 5.90 8.18 2.43
C PRO A 42 5.20 7.73 1.14
N VAL A 43 3.90 7.60 1.20
CA VAL A 43 3.08 7.30 0.03
C VAL A 43 1.97 8.36 -0.06
N LYS A 44 1.60 8.71 -1.27
CA LYS A 44 0.56 9.72 -1.46
C LYS A 44 -0.78 9.02 -1.61
N VAL A 45 -1.80 9.51 -0.92
CA VAL A 45 -3.15 8.99 -1.06
C VAL A 45 -3.78 9.71 -2.25
N ILE A 46 -4.03 8.97 -3.32
CA ILE A 46 -4.61 9.55 -4.54
C ILE A 46 -6.05 9.15 -4.72
N GLY A 47 -6.50 8.13 -4.02
CA GLY A 47 -7.90 7.72 -4.02
C GLY A 47 -8.41 7.74 -2.59
N LYS A 48 -8.84 6.58 -2.12
CA LYS A 48 -9.37 6.45 -0.77
C LYS A 48 -8.34 5.80 0.11
N ASP A 49 -8.13 6.30 1.31
CA ASP A 49 -7.16 5.75 2.26
C ASP A 49 -7.75 4.51 2.93
N ILE A 50 -7.84 3.42 2.19
CA ILE A 50 -8.52 2.22 2.67
C ILE A 50 -7.75 1.49 3.76
N TYR A 51 -6.44 1.72 3.86
CA TYR A 51 -5.63 1.09 4.89
C TYR A 51 -5.31 2.04 6.03
N ARG A 52 -5.85 3.26 5.98
CA ARG A 52 -5.65 4.27 7.02
C ARG A 52 -4.18 4.58 7.24
N LEU A 53 -3.45 4.70 6.15
CA LEU A 53 -2.02 5.02 6.22
C LEU A 53 -1.76 6.49 6.50
N ASP A 54 -2.75 7.34 6.25
CA ASP A 54 -2.62 8.78 6.41
C ASP A 54 -3.40 9.21 7.64
N GLY A 55 -2.81 9.05 8.79
CA GLY A 55 -3.49 9.31 10.05
C GLY A 55 -3.82 10.78 10.28
N ASN A 56 -3.04 11.68 9.73
CA ASN A 56 -3.31 13.11 9.90
C ASN A 56 -4.06 13.73 8.73
N ARG A 57 -4.44 12.92 7.76
CA ARG A 57 -5.30 13.32 6.65
C ARG A 57 -4.74 14.48 5.83
N ASN A 58 -3.44 14.49 5.64
CA ASN A 58 -2.82 15.53 4.83
C ASN A 58 -2.52 15.05 3.40
N GLY A 59 -2.95 13.84 3.07
CA GLY A 59 -2.74 13.28 1.74
C GLY A 59 -1.48 12.45 1.61
N ILE A 60 -0.68 12.36 2.67
CA ILE A 60 0.57 11.61 2.65
C ILE A 60 0.50 10.56 3.75
N GLY A 61 0.61 9.32 3.35
CA GLY A 61 0.59 8.21 4.31
C GLY A 61 1.99 7.80 4.70
N CYS A 62 2.13 7.27 5.87
CA CYS A 62 3.37 6.71 6.38
C CYS A 62 4.51 7.73 6.33
N GLU A 63 4.23 8.97 6.61
CA GLU A 63 5.28 9.98 6.64
C GLU A 63 5.97 10.04 8.00
#